data_81b5c57e2e481c4796d0d260b3fd2089
#
_entry.id   81b5c57e2e481c4796d0d260b3fd2089
#
_cell.length_a   1.000
_cell.length_b   1.000
_cell.length_c   1.000
_cell.angle_alpha   90.00
_cell.angle_beta   90.00
_cell.angle_gamma   90.00
#
_symmetry.space_group_name_H-M   'P 1'
#
loop_
_entity.id
_entity.type
_entity.pdbx_description
1 polymer ?
#
loop_
_entity_poly.entity_id
_entity_poly.type
_entity_poly.pdbx_seq_one_letter_code
_entity_poly.pdbx_strand_id
1 'polypeptide(L)'
;MEKEFLKQYFVELNTAINPSDQVLEQLLSAKEKLVESQKVRSKIIVVGNGGSAAIASHMSVDLTKNAGVRAINFNEADLITCFSNDFGYEHAYAKALKFYGDAGDILIAISSSGNSKNILNAVNQARNSEFKSVITFSGMNSDNPLRQSGDLNFWVNSRAYNIIENTHQVWMLSLVDLIIGKSEYSA
;
A
#
# COMPACT_ATOMS: atom_id res chain seq x y z
N MET A 1 -7.76 10.88 -33.29
CA MET A 1 -6.50 10.64 -32.58
C MET A 1 -6.71 10.66 -31.07
N GLU A 2 -7.13 11.78 -30.46
CA GLU A 2 -7.34 11.89 -29.00
C GLU A 2 -8.41 10.95 -28.44
N LYS A 3 -9.58 10.86 -29.12
CA LYS A 3 -10.66 9.95 -28.72
C LYS A 3 -10.22 8.48 -28.76
N GLU A 4 -9.36 8.11 -29.69
CA GLU A 4 -8.84 6.74 -29.81
C GLU A 4 -7.81 6.44 -28.72
N PHE A 5 -6.96 7.42 -28.38
CA PHE A 5 -6.09 7.33 -27.21
C PHE A 5 -6.88 7.09 -25.94
N LEU A 6 -7.96 7.87 -25.70
CA LEU A 6 -8.79 7.68 -24.51
C LEU A 6 -9.45 6.30 -24.45
N LYS A 7 -9.97 5.81 -25.56
CA LYS A 7 -10.53 4.44 -25.63
C LYS A 7 -9.49 3.38 -25.23
N GLN A 8 -8.28 3.48 -25.84
CA GLN A 8 -7.21 2.55 -25.53
C GLN A 8 -6.77 2.63 -24.07
N TYR A 9 -6.65 3.82 -23.52
CA TYR A 9 -6.33 4.05 -22.11
C TYR A 9 -7.31 3.34 -21.18
N PHE A 10 -8.63 3.47 -21.43
CA PHE A 10 -9.64 2.82 -20.61
C PHE A 10 -9.67 1.30 -20.80
N VAL A 11 -9.34 0.78 -21.96
CA VAL A 11 -9.16 -0.67 -22.17
C VAL A 11 -7.99 -1.19 -21.33
N GLU A 12 -6.85 -0.51 -21.37
CA GLU A 12 -5.67 -0.87 -20.57
C GLU A 12 -5.96 -0.80 -19.07
N LEU A 13 -6.60 0.28 -18.62
CA LEU A 13 -6.99 0.42 -17.21
C LEU A 13 -7.94 -0.70 -16.78
N ASN A 14 -8.98 -0.96 -17.56
CA ASN A 14 -9.95 -2.01 -17.24
C ASN A 14 -9.30 -3.40 -17.19
N THR A 15 -8.33 -3.67 -18.08
CA THR A 15 -7.56 -4.90 -18.04
C THR A 15 -6.70 -4.99 -16.77
N ALA A 16 -6.07 -3.89 -16.36
CA ALA A 16 -5.18 -3.87 -15.20
C ALA A 16 -5.93 -4.01 -13.87
N ILE A 17 -7.08 -3.35 -13.73
CA ILE A 17 -7.87 -3.39 -12.48
C ILE A 17 -8.58 -4.73 -12.27
N ASN A 18 -8.84 -5.50 -13.33
CA ASN A 18 -9.51 -6.79 -13.23
C ASN A 18 -8.56 -7.83 -12.62
N PRO A 19 -8.81 -8.30 -11.38
CA PRO A 19 -7.86 -9.15 -10.68
C PRO A 19 -7.87 -10.58 -11.22
N SER A 20 -6.69 -11.19 -11.31
CA SER A 20 -6.57 -12.64 -11.52
C SER A 20 -6.97 -13.40 -10.26
N ASP A 21 -7.24 -14.72 -10.40
CA ASP A 21 -7.52 -15.59 -9.25
C ASP A 21 -6.42 -15.50 -8.17
N GLN A 22 -5.16 -15.42 -8.58
CA GLN A 22 -4.04 -15.24 -7.65
C GLN A 22 -4.15 -13.93 -6.85
N VAL A 23 -4.56 -12.83 -7.47
CA VAL A 23 -4.76 -11.54 -6.78
C VAL A 23 -5.96 -11.63 -5.83
N LEU A 24 -7.03 -12.31 -6.23
CA LEU A 24 -8.19 -12.54 -5.37
C LEU A 24 -7.80 -13.32 -4.10
N GLU A 25 -7.04 -14.40 -4.22
CA GLU A 25 -6.54 -15.17 -3.08
C GLU A 25 -5.62 -14.33 -2.18
N GLN A 26 -4.79 -13.48 -2.77
CA GLN A 26 -3.96 -12.56 -1.99
C GLN A 26 -4.78 -11.50 -1.25
N LEU A 27 -5.87 -11.00 -1.83
CA LEU A 27 -6.79 -10.07 -1.16
C LEU A 27 -7.50 -10.74 0.02
N LEU A 28 -7.93 -12.00 -0.12
CA LEU A 28 -8.50 -12.79 0.97
C LEU A 28 -7.48 -12.98 2.11
N SER A 29 -6.25 -13.36 1.78
CA SER A 29 -5.15 -13.47 2.74
C SER A 29 -4.82 -12.14 3.43
N ALA A 30 -4.83 -11.05 2.69
CA ALA A 30 -4.61 -9.71 3.25
C ALA A 30 -5.73 -9.35 4.23
N LYS A 31 -6.99 -9.55 3.86
CA LYS A 31 -8.14 -9.37 4.76
C LYS A 31 -7.94 -10.08 6.10
N GLU A 32 -7.59 -11.37 6.07
CA GLU A 32 -7.39 -12.17 7.29
C GLU A 32 -6.34 -11.54 8.20
N LYS A 33 -5.19 -11.14 7.63
CA LYS A 33 -4.11 -10.48 8.37
C LYS A 33 -4.55 -9.14 9.00
N LEU A 34 -5.29 -8.31 8.25
CA LEU A 34 -5.75 -7.01 8.73
C LEU A 34 -6.82 -7.15 9.84
N VAL A 35 -7.75 -8.10 9.70
CA VAL A 35 -8.75 -8.39 10.73
C VAL A 35 -8.11 -9.00 11.98
N GLU A 36 -7.10 -9.84 11.83
CA GLU A 36 -6.37 -10.40 12.98
C GLU A 36 -5.61 -9.32 13.76
N SER A 37 -5.00 -8.34 13.06
CA SER A 37 -4.33 -7.22 13.72
C SER A 37 -5.26 -6.42 14.64
N GLN A 38 -6.52 -6.26 14.25
CA GLN A 38 -7.53 -5.60 15.07
C GLN A 38 -7.77 -6.32 16.40
N LYS A 39 -7.78 -7.67 16.40
CA LYS A 39 -8.01 -8.47 17.60
C LYS A 39 -6.91 -8.30 18.65
N VAL A 40 -5.68 -8.14 18.20
CA VAL A 40 -4.50 -7.97 19.07
C VAL A 40 -4.11 -6.50 19.26
N ARG A 41 -4.91 -5.56 18.74
CA ARG A 41 -4.73 -4.11 18.84
C ARG A 41 -3.44 -3.59 18.21
N SER A 42 -2.80 -4.34 17.32
CA SER A 42 -1.74 -3.81 16.46
C SER A 42 -2.31 -2.85 15.41
N LYS A 43 -1.47 -2.16 14.70
CA LYS A 43 -1.90 -1.20 13.68
C LYS A 43 -1.32 -1.53 12.30
N ILE A 44 -1.96 -0.96 11.30
CA ILE A 44 -1.49 -1.00 9.92
C ILE A 44 -0.77 0.33 9.64
N ILE A 45 0.45 0.26 9.13
CA ILE A 45 1.18 1.44 8.69
C ILE A 45 1.27 1.39 7.17
N VAL A 46 0.80 2.43 6.50
CA VAL A 46 0.78 2.50 5.03
C VAL A 46 1.74 3.57 4.55
N VAL A 47 2.68 3.22 3.70
CA VAL A 47 3.70 4.15 3.17
C VAL A 47 3.77 4.13 1.64
N GLY A 48 4.00 5.29 1.05
CA GLY A 48 4.14 5.49 -0.39
C GLY A 48 4.64 6.89 -0.72
N ASN A 49 5.03 7.14 -1.97
CA ASN A 49 5.45 8.45 -2.46
C ASN A 49 4.45 8.99 -3.48
N GLY A 50 4.26 10.30 -3.56
CA GLY A 50 3.42 10.96 -4.57
C GLY A 50 1.99 10.41 -4.61
N GLY A 51 1.54 9.88 -5.77
CA GLY A 51 0.23 9.24 -5.90
C GLY A 51 0.06 8.06 -4.94
N SER A 52 1.10 7.27 -4.72
CA SER A 52 1.08 6.19 -3.73
C SER A 52 0.93 6.70 -2.29
N ALA A 53 1.41 7.91 -1.96
CA ALA A 53 1.16 8.55 -0.67
C ALA A 53 -0.31 8.96 -0.52
N ALA A 54 -0.93 9.48 -1.59
CA ALA A 54 -2.36 9.80 -1.59
C ALA A 54 -3.22 8.54 -1.35
N ILE A 55 -2.88 7.43 -2.00
CA ILE A 55 -3.53 6.13 -1.76
C ILE A 55 -3.35 5.68 -0.31
N ALA A 56 -2.13 5.82 0.24
CA ALA A 56 -1.84 5.47 1.63
C ALA A 56 -2.71 6.27 2.61
N SER A 57 -2.89 7.57 2.37
CA SER A 57 -3.77 8.42 3.19
C SER A 57 -5.23 7.96 3.10
N HIS A 58 -5.75 7.75 1.89
CA HIS A 58 -7.14 7.31 1.68
C HIS A 58 -7.39 5.96 2.38
N MET A 59 -6.56 4.97 2.12
CA MET A 59 -6.70 3.65 2.75
C MET A 59 -6.63 3.71 4.28
N SER A 60 -5.72 4.51 4.85
CA SER A 60 -5.59 4.62 6.31
C SER A 60 -6.86 5.17 6.97
N VAL A 61 -7.49 6.16 6.34
CA VAL A 61 -8.76 6.74 6.82
C VAL A 61 -9.88 5.73 6.75
N ASP A 62 -10.03 5.04 5.63
CA ASP A 62 -11.12 4.09 5.43
C ASP A 62 -10.98 2.83 6.28
N LEU A 63 -9.77 2.30 6.42
CA LEU A 63 -9.50 1.22 7.38
C LEU A 63 -9.91 1.62 8.80
N THR A 64 -9.52 2.83 9.24
CA THR A 64 -9.78 3.28 10.61
C THR A 64 -11.25 3.60 10.82
N LYS A 65 -11.85 4.46 9.98
CA LYS A 65 -13.19 4.97 10.15
C LYS A 65 -14.27 3.94 9.79
N ASN A 66 -14.10 3.28 8.64
CA ASN A 66 -15.16 2.47 8.05
C ASN A 66 -15.02 0.97 8.41
N ALA A 67 -13.79 0.44 8.41
CA ALA A 67 -13.53 -0.97 8.71
C ALA A 67 -13.19 -1.23 10.19
N GLY A 68 -12.97 -0.19 11.00
CA GLY A 68 -12.60 -0.32 12.41
C GLY A 68 -11.19 -0.88 12.66
N VAL A 69 -10.36 -0.95 11.61
CA VAL A 69 -8.98 -1.43 11.68
C VAL A 69 -8.04 -0.24 11.90
N ARG A 70 -7.28 -0.23 12.98
CA ARG A 70 -6.35 0.86 13.28
C ARG A 70 -5.30 1.01 12.19
N ALA A 71 -5.31 2.12 11.49
CA ALA A 71 -4.35 2.40 10.43
C ALA A 71 -3.81 3.82 10.50
N ILE A 72 -2.54 4.01 10.16
CA ILE A 72 -1.88 5.31 10.07
C ILE A 72 -1.02 5.38 8.80
N ASN A 73 -0.66 6.58 8.42
CA ASN A 73 0.38 6.86 7.44
C ASN A 73 1.30 7.97 7.96
N PHE A 74 2.37 8.30 7.23
CA PHE A 74 3.35 9.32 7.62
C PHE A 74 3.39 10.48 6.61
N ASN A 75 2.23 10.90 6.12
CA ASN A 75 2.15 11.95 5.08
C ASN A 75 2.04 13.37 5.65
N GLU A 76 2.26 13.56 6.95
CA GLU A 76 2.33 14.88 7.54
C GLU A 76 3.59 15.62 7.05
N ALA A 77 3.40 16.85 6.59
CA ALA A 77 4.47 17.62 5.95
C ALA A 77 5.66 17.91 6.89
N ASP A 78 5.38 18.20 8.14
CA ASP A 78 6.39 18.45 9.17
C ASP A 78 7.17 17.17 9.51
N LEU A 79 6.52 16.01 9.61
CA LEU A 79 7.19 14.74 9.83
C LEU A 79 8.13 14.42 8.66
N ILE A 80 7.63 14.49 7.41
CA ILE A 80 8.43 14.17 6.23
C ILE A 80 9.62 15.13 6.12
N THR A 81 9.40 16.44 6.29
CA THR A 81 10.46 17.43 6.15
C THR A 81 11.51 17.33 7.25
N CYS A 82 11.10 17.13 8.51
CA CYS A 82 12.00 16.93 9.64
C CYS A 82 12.86 15.67 9.45
N PHE A 83 12.21 14.53 9.22
CA PHE A 83 12.93 13.26 9.09
C PHE A 83 13.82 13.20 7.84
N SER A 84 13.40 13.85 6.75
CA SER A 84 14.23 13.94 5.55
C SER A 84 15.42 14.86 5.74
N ASN A 85 15.27 15.96 6.48
CA ASN A 85 16.37 16.86 6.80
C ASN A 85 17.42 16.19 7.70
N ASP A 86 16.97 15.45 8.71
CA ASP A 86 17.85 14.91 9.75
C ASP A 86 18.49 13.56 9.34
N PHE A 87 17.79 12.75 8.54
CA PHE A 87 18.20 11.38 8.23
C PHE A 87 18.37 11.08 6.73
N GLY A 88 18.05 12.04 5.85
CA GLY A 88 17.94 11.83 4.42
C GLY A 88 16.59 11.22 4.02
N TYR A 89 16.09 11.62 2.84
CA TYR A 89 14.76 11.20 2.35
C TYR A 89 14.64 9.68 2.22
N GLU A 90 15.72 9.00 1.85
CA GLU A 90 15.76 7.54 1.73
C GLU A 90 15.56 6.81 3.07
N HIS A 91 15.72 7.49 4.20
CA HIS A 91 15.55 6.92 5.54
C HIS A 91 14.32 7.44 6.28
N ALA A 92 13.61 8.44 5.76
CA ALA A 92 12.50 9.10 6.45
C ALA A 92 11.45 8.12 6.95
N TYR A 93 10.91 7.25 6.08
CA TYR A 93 9.92 6.25 6.49
C TYR A 93 10.49 5.17 7.42
N ALA A 94 11.72 4.73 7.19
CA ALA A 94 12.37 3.76 8.08
C ALA A 94 12.53 4.32 9.49
N LYS A 95 12.88 5.60 9.62
CA LYS A 95 12.97 6.27 10.92
C LYS A 95 11.60 6.46 11.56
N ALA A 96 10.59 6.86 10.78
CA ALA A 96 9.22 6.93 11.28
C ALA A 96 8.75 5.57 11.83
N LEU A 97 8.96 4.48 11.08
CA LEU A 97 8.65 3.13 11.54
C LEU A 97 9.39 2.75 12.83
N LYS A 98 10.65 3.17 12.99
CA LYS A 98 11.42 2.91 14.20
C LYS A 98 10.83 3.61 15.44
N PHE A 99 10.24 4.80 15.29
CA PHE A 99 9.69 5.58 16.39
C PHE A 99 8.22 5.26 16.69
N TYR A 100 7.42 4.94 15.68
CA TYR A 100 5.97 4.79 15.79
C TYR A 100 5.48 3.35 15.63
N GLY A 101 6.34 2.45 15.14
CA GLY A 101 6.01 1.05 14.92
C GLY A 101 6.18 0.22 16.18
N ASP A 102 5.28 -0.74 16.36
CA ASP A 102 5.32 -1.73 17.43
C ASP A 102 5.50 -3.13 16.86
N ALA A 103 6.07 -4.04 17.64
CA ALA A 103 6.12 -5.46 17.28
C ALA A 103 4.69 -5.98 17.05
N GLY A 104 4.51 -6.74 15.96
CA GLY A 104 3.19 -7.26 15.57
C GLY A 104 2.38 -6.35 14.64
N ASP A 105 2.82 -5.12 14.36
CA ASP A 105 2.20 -4.25 13.35
C ASP A 105 2.31 -4.85 11.94
N ILE A 106 1.55 -4.31 11.01
CA ILE A 106 1.62 -4.67 9.58
C ILE A 106 2.04 -3.46 8.78
N LEU A 107 3.02 -3.64 7.89
CA LEU A 107 3.39 -2.63 6.91
C LEU A 107 2.69 -2.90 5.57
N ILE A 108 2.07 -1.88 5.00
CA ILE A 108 1.67 -1.84 3.59
C ILE A 108 2.60 -0.85 2.88
N ALA A 109 3.43 -1.34 1.97
CA ALA A 109 4.45 -0.58 1.26
C ALA A 109 4.09 -0.45 -0.22
N ILE A 110 3.97 0.78 -0.73
CA ILE A 110 3.51 1.07 -2.09
C ILE A 110 4.61 1.78 -2.88
N SER A 111 5.00 1.22 -4.01
CA SER A 111 5.92 1.85 -4.96
C SER A 111 5.64 1.36 -6.38
N SER A 112 5.14 2.24 -7.27
CA SER A 112 4.81 1.86 -8.64
C SER A 112 6.00 1.26 -9.40
N SER A 113 7.22 1.75 -9.19
CA SER A 113 8.44 1.18 -9.79
C SER A 113 8.98 -0.03 -9.02
N GLY A 114 8.60 -0.19 -7.75
CA GLY A 114 9.19 -1.16 -6.84
C GLY A 114 10.65 -0.90 -6.44
N ASN A 115 11.20 0.30 -6.77
CA ASN A 115 12.62 0.63 -6.60
C ASN A 115 12.87 1.83 -5.69
N SER A 116 11.83 2.43 -5.09
CA SER A 116 11.97 3.60 -4.22
C SER A 116 12.77 3.24 -2.97
N LYS A 117 13.95 3.84 -2.79
CA LYS A 117 14.87 3.52 -1.68
C LYS A 117 14.24 3.69 -0.31
N ASN A 118 13.47 4.77 -0.09
CA ASN A 118 12.78 5.02 1.18
C ASN A 118 11.73 3.94 1.49
N ILE A 119 11.05 3.38 0.47
CA ILE A 119 10.08 2.31 0.64
C ILE A 119 10.79 0.98 0.94
N LEU A 120 11.88 0.66 0.24
CA LEU A 120 12.69 -0.53 0.52
C LEU A 120 13.31 -0.47 1.92
N ASN A 121 13.82 0.68 2.34
CA ASN A 121 14.33 0.87 3.69
C ASN A 121 13.23 0.77 4.75
N ALA A 122 12.00 1.20 4.45
CA ALA A 122 10.85 1.00 5.32
C ALA A 122 10.53 -0.49 5.51
N VAL A 123 10.56 -1.28 4.44
CA VAL A 123 10.38 -2.75 4.52
C VAL A 123 11.46 -3.39 5.41
N ASN A 124 12.72 -3.03 5.19
CA ASN A 124 13.82 -3.54 6.02
C ASN A 124 13.64 -3.18 7.50
N GLN A 125 13.22 -1.94 7.79
CA GLN A 125 12.96 -1.51 9.16
C GLN A 125 11.78 -2.25 9.78
N ALA A 126 10.70 -2.49 9.05
CA ALA A 126 9.56 -3.27 9.54
C ALA A 126 9.99 -4.68 9.97
N ARG A 127 10.85 -5.34 9.17
CA ARG A 127 11.43 -6.65 9.54
C ARG A 127 12.29 -6.56 10.81
N ASN A 128 13.12 -5.53 10.94
CA ASN A 128 13.96 -5.30 12.13
C ASN A 128 13.14 -4.94 13.38
N SER A 129 11.93 -4.42 13.20
CA SER A 129 11.01 -4.05 14.28
C SER A 129 9.96 -5.13 14.58
N GLU A 130 10.18 -6.35 14.08
CA GLU A 130 9.33 -7.53 14.33
C GLU A 130 7.85 -7.31 13.92
N PHE A 131 7.64 -6.59 12.81
CA PHE A 131 6.31 -6.47 12.23
C PHE A 131 5.80 -7.86 11.82
N LYS A 132 4.54 -8.12 12.09
CA LYS A 132 3.92 -9.43 11.82
C LYS A 132 3.86 -9.75 10.33
N SER A 133 3.67 -8.74 9.49
CA SER A 133 3.60 -8.93 8.04
C SER A 133 3.97 -7.66 7.27
N VAL A 134 4.49 -7.86 6.08
CA VAL A 134 4.73 -6.82 5.07
C VAL A 134 3.93 -7.17 3.82
N ILE A 135 3.06 -6.26 3.40
CA ILE A 135 2.25 -6.36 2.18
C ILE A 135 2.78 -5.32 1.20
N THR A 136 3.09 -5.70 -0.02
CA THR A 136 3.66 -4.79 -1.01
C THR A 136 2.76 -4.60 -2.21
N PHE A 137 2.76 -3.38 -2.76
CA PHE A 137 2.09 -3.02 -4.00
C PHE A 137 3.11 -2.41 -4.96
N SER A 138 3.29 -3.04 -6.12
CA SER A 138 4.26 -2.61 -7.13
C SER A 138 3.75 -2.79 -8.56
N GLY A 139 4.52 -2.31 -9.52
CA GLY A 139 4.27 -2.48 -10.94
C GLY A 139 5.57 -2.58 -11.73
N MET A 140 5.56 -2.17 -12.99
CA MET A 140 6.69 -2.14 -13.90
C MET A 140 7.38 -3.50 -14.03
N ASN A 141 8.67 -3.60 -13.70
CA ASN A 141 9.42 -4.83 -13.86
C ASN A 141 8.93 -5.93 -12.90
N SER A 142 8.72 -7.12 -13.42
CA SER A 142 8.23 -8.26 -12.64
C SER A 142 9.20 -8.77 -11.58
N ASP A 143 10.46 -8.38 -11.67
CA ASP A 143 11.56 -8.74 -10.77
C ASP A 143 11.98 -7.59 -9.85
N ASN A 144 11.14 -6.55 -9.71
CA ASN A 144 11.47 -5.40 -8.89
C ASN A 144 11.68 -5.80 -7.41
N PRO A 145 12.59 -5.13 -6.68
CA PRO A 145 12.96 -5.49 -5.30
C PRO A 145 11.78 -5.49 -4.33
N LEU A 146 10.84 -4.54 -4.47
CA LEU A 146 9.70 -4.45 -3.56
C LEU A 146 8.79 -5.67 -3.68
N ARG A 147 8.53 -6.13 -4.91
CA ARG A 147 7.74 -7.34 -5.17
C ARG A 147 8.32 -8.59 -4.52
N GLN A 148 9.65 -8.63 -4.32
CA GLN A 148 10.34 -9.78 -3.74
C GLN A 148 10.47 -9.71 -2.21
N SER A 149 10.04 -8.62 -1.58
CA SER A 149 10.33 -8.33 -0.17
C SER A 149 9.14 -8.50 0.78
N GLY A 150 7.91 -8.61 0.27
CA GLY A 150 6.70 -8.77 1.07
C GLY A 150 6.32 -10.23 1.33
N ASP A 151 5.47 -10.43 2.33
CA ASP A 151 4.80 -11.72 2.58
C ASP A 151 3.61 -11.93 1.62
N LEU A 152 2.97 -10.81 1.22
CA LEU A 152 2.00 -10.72 0.13
C LEU A 152 2.46 -9.65 -0.85
N ASN A 153 2.46 -9.95 -2.15
CA ASN A 153 3.03 -9.08 -3.15
C ASN A 153 2.06 -8.86 -4.31
N PHE A 154 1.38 -7.72 -4.31
CA PHE A 154 0.50 -7.29 -5.38
C PHE A 154 1.32 -6.59 -6.47
N TRP A 155 1.24 -7.10 -7.70
CA TRP A 155 1.98 -6.55 -8.82
C TRP A 155 1.09 -6.30 -10.03
N VAL A 156 1.20 -5.10 -10.59
CA VAL A 156 0.47 -4.67 -11.78
C VAL A 156 1.38 -4.74 -13.00
N ASN A 157 1.00 -5.54 -13.98
CA ASN A 157 1.73 -5.66 -15.24
C ASN A 157 1.47 -4.44 -16.14
N SER A 158 2.05 -3.31 -15.80
CA SER A 158 2.00 -2.07 -16.57
C SER A 158 3.28 -1.27 -16.35
N ARG A 159 3.62 -0.37 -17.30
CA ARG A 159 4.69 0.62 -17.17
C ARG A 159 4.16 2.04 -17.00
N ALA A 160 2.84 2.25 -17.08
CA ALA A 160 2.19 3.53 -16.97
C ALA A 160 1.85 3.81 -15.49
N TYR A 161 2.45 4.87 -14.92
CA TYR A 161 2.24 5.24 -13.51
C TYR A 161 0.76 5.33 -13.14
N ASN A 162 -0.03 6.07 -13.90
CA ASN A 162 -1.44 6.26 -13.58
C ASN A 162 -2.26 4.96 -13.66
N ILE A 163 -1.92 4.04 -14.57
CA ILE A 163 -2.57 2.71 -14.62
C ILE A 163 -2.23 1.92 -13.37
N ILE A 164 -0.95 1.89 -12.97
CA ILE A 164 -0.49 1.17 -11.79
C ILE A 164 -1.14 1.74 -10.52
N GLU A 165 -1.08 3.06 -10.34
CA GLU A 165 -1.59 3.74 -9.14
C GLU A 165 -3.12 3.58 -9.01
N ASN A 166 -3.88 3.76 -10.10
CA ASN A 166 -5.32 3.52 -10.05
C ASN A 166 -5.66 2.05 -9.75
N THR A 167 -4.90 1.10 -10.29
CA THR A 167 -5.08 -0.32 -9.99
C THR A 167 -4.81 -0.61 -8.50
N HIS A 168 -3.70 -0.08 -7.95
CA HIS A 168 -3.40 -0.20 -6.54
C HIS A 168 -4.55 0.37 -5.68
N GLN A 169 -5.06 1.56 -6.02
CA GLN A 169 -6.16 2.16 -5.29
C GLN A 169 -7.42 1.30 -5.34
N VAL A 170 -7.80 0.79 -6.51
CA VAL A 170 -8.98 -0.08 -6.65
C VAL A 170 -8.84 -1.33 -5.80
N TRP A 171 -7.70 -2.03 -5.87
CA TRP A 171 -7.48 -3.25 -5.08
C TRP A 171 -7.43 -2.98 -3.57
N MET A 172 -6.80 -1.88 -3.14
CA MET A 172 -6.71 -1.51 -1.73
C MET A 172 -8.07 -1.11 -1.15
N LEU A 173 -8.89 -0.37 -1.89
CA LEU A 173 -10.22 0.01 -1.42
C LEU A 173 -11.20 -1.16 -1.49
N SER A 174 -11.09 -2.05 -2.49
CA SER A 174 -11.87 -3.29 -2.50
C SER A 174 -11.55 -4.19 -1.29
N LEU A 175 -10.32 -4.17 -0.79
CA LEU A 175 -9.94 -4.85 0.45
C LEU A 175 -10.63 -4.23 1.68
N VAL A 176 -10.79 -2.91 1.73
CA VAL A 176 -11.55 -2.23 2.79
C VAL A 176 -13.02 -2.67 2.76
N ASP A 177 -13.66 -2.61 1.58
CA ASP A 177 -15.04 -3.05 1.40
C ASP A 177 -15.24 -4.53 1.74
N LEU A 178 -14.27 -5.36 1.39
CA LEU A 178 -14.25 -6.78 1.75
C LEU A 178 -14.20 -7.01 3.27
N ILE A 179 -13.50 -6.17 4.02
CA ILE A 179 -13.47 -6.22 5.50
C ILE A 179 -14.82 -5.79 6.08
N ILE A 180 -15.42 -4.72 5.53
CA ILE A 180 -16.75 -4.24 5.91
C ILE A 180 -17.84 -5.26 5.55
N GLY A 181 -17.65 -6.03 4.47
CA GLY A 181 -18.58 -7.04 3.96
C GLY A 181 -19.63 -6.49 3.00
N LYS A 182 -19.53 -5.23 2.57
CA LYS A 182 -20.41 -4.57 1.59
C LYS A 182 -19.74 -3.33 1.01
N SER A 183 -20.12 -2.95 -0.21
CA SER A 183 -19.62 -1.74 -0.90
C SER A 183 -20.46 -0.47 -0.62
N GLU A 184 -21.68 -0.63 -0.11
CA GLU A 184 -22.54 0.48 0.26
C GLU A 184 -22.69 0.55 1.78
N TYR A 185 -22.26 1.66 2.38
CA TYR A 185 -22.36 1.92 3.81
C TYR A 185 -22.56 3.43 4.08
N SER A 186 -23.27 3.74 5.16
CA SER A 186 -23.42 5.13 5.61
C SER A 186 -22.11 5.64 6.22
N ALA A 187 -21.74 6.85 5.87
CA ALA A 187 -20.57 7.55 6.39
C ALA A 187 -20.76 7.98 7.86
#